data_d678810f5e7116657aee53de0d9db647
#
_entry.id   d678810f5e7116657aee53de0d9db647
#
_cell.length_a   1.000
_cell.length_b   1.000
_cell.length_c   1.000
_cell.angle_alpha   90.00
_cell.angle_beta   90.00
_cell.angle_gamma   90.00
#
_symmetry.space_group_name_H-M   'P 1'
#
loop_
_entity.id
_entity.type
_entity.pdbx_description
1 polymer ?
#
loop_
_entity_poly.entity_id
_entity_poly.type
_entity_poly.pdbx_seq_one_letter_code
_entity_poly.pdbx_strand_id
1 'polypeptide(L)'
;DLEKLVIANKEAINAIYEECEENMVDKVVNGKVLLLPNNLYIWATMNTSDQSLFPIDSAFKRRWDWKYIKIADAHENWQIKVGTKTYDWWQFVQAINYFVFDATQSEDKNLGYFFAKAKDRIINAETFVSKVIFYLYTDVFKDYGFSGDIFKGVNDDEMTFQSFYNADGSPC
;
A
#
# COMPACT_ATOMS: atom_id res chain seq x y z
N ASP A 1 0.15 -26.61 -5.63
CA ASP A 1 0.46 -28.02 -5.56
C ASP A 1 1.28 -28.35 -4.30
N LEU A 2 0.57 -28.36 -3.17
CA LEU A 2 1.17 -28.66 -1.85
C LEU A 2 1.75 -30.09 -1.81
N GLU A 3 1.10 -31.05 -2.49
CA GLU A 3 1.58 -32.44 -2.59
C GLU A 3 2.95 -32.55 -3.25
N LYS A 4 3.18 -31.82 -4.34
CA LYS A 4 4.49 -31.84 -5.02
C LYS A 4 5.58 -31.18 -4.16
N LEU A 5 5.24 -30.16 -3.39
CA LEU A 5 6.17 -29.54 -2.45
C LEU A 5 6.53 -30.47 -1.30
N VAL A 6 5.56 -31.21 -0.79
CA VAL A 6 5.76 -32.22 0.26
C VAL A 6 6.59 -33.41 -0.26
N ILE A 7 6.34 -33.86 -1.48
CA ILE A 7 7.12 -34.96 -2.10
C ILE A 7 8.54 -34.52 -2.42
N ALA A 8 8.75 -33.33 -2.98
CA ALA A 8 10.09 -32.80 -3.28
C ALA A 8 10.92 -32.53 -2.01
N ASN A 9 10.27 -32.25 -0.88
CA ASN A 9 10.95 -32.06 0.39
C ASN A 9 11.08 -33.34 1.23
N LYS A 10 10.49 -34.45 0.80
CA LYS A 10 10.52 -35.73 1.58
C LYS A 10 11.95 -36.25 1.76
N GLU A 11 12.78 -36.17 0.74
CA GLU A 11 14.20 -36.56 0.80
C GLU A 11 15.01 -35.58 1.68
N ALA A 12 14.74 -34.28 1.54
CA ALA A 12 15.38 -33.26 2.37
C ALA A 12 14.92 -33.36 3.84
N ILE A 13 13.64 -33.67 4.08
CA ILE A 13 13.10 -33.89 5.42
C ILE A 13 13.72 -35.15 6.03
N ASN A 14 13.85 -36.24 5.29
CA ASN A 14 14.50 -37.45 5.76
C ASN A 14 15.99 -37.23 6.08
N ALA A 15 16.72 -36.48 5.25
CA ALA A 15 18.13 -36.17 5.49
C ALA A 15 18.35 -35.28 6.72
N ILE A 16 17.40 -34.39 7.03
CA ILE A 16 17.47 -33.52 8.22
C ILE A 16 17.08 -34.26 9.50
N TYR A 17 16.26 -35.31 9.38
CA TYR A 17 15.66 -36.02 10.52
C TYR A 17 16.07 -37.48 10.62
N GLU A 18 17.20 -37.88 10.02
CA GLU A 18 17.79 -39.22 10.22
C GLU A 18 18.02 -39.55 11.72
N GLU A 19 18.05 -38.53 12.58
CA GLU A 19 18.17 -38.70 14.06
C GLU A 19 16.83 -38.53 14.80
N CYS A 20 15.72 -38.22 14.12
CA CYS A 20 14.41 -38.05 14.75
C CYS A 20 13.61 -39.34 14.74
N GLU A 21 12.94 -39.62 15.86
CA GLU A 21 12.03 -40.80 16.02
C GLU A 21 11.11 -40.96 14.79
N GLU A 22 10.91 -42.19 14.29
CA GLU A 22 10.06 -42.56 13.14
C GLU A 22 8.68 -41.87 13.10
N ASN A 23 8.18 -41.47 14.24
CA ASN A 23 6.89 -40.80 14.41
C ASN A 23 6.86 -39.35 13.94
N MET A 24 7.98 -38.67 13.69
CA MET A 24 8.00 -37.25 13.34
C MET A 24 7.71 -37.04 11.85
N VAL A 25 8.22 -37.93 10.98
CA VAL A 25 7.97 -37.89 9.52
C VAL A 25 6.48 -38.02 9.23
N ASP A 26 5.84 -39.01 9.89
CA ASP A 26 4.40 -39.21 9.75
C ASP A 26 3.56 -38.03 10.25
N LYS A 27 4.00 -37.35 11.33
CA LYS A 27 3.32 -36.18 11.85
C LYS A 27 3.42 -34.99 10.89
N VAL A 28 4.53 -34.85 10.19
CA VAL A 28 4.72 -33.79 9.17
C VAL A 28 3.89 -34.09 7.92
N VAL A 29 3.97 -35.33 7.40
CA VAL A 29 3.22 -35.74 6.22
C VAL A 29 1.71 -35.64 6.43
N ASN A 30 1.24 -35.93 7.65
CA ASN A 30 -0.17 -35.82 8.02
C ASN A 30 -0.59 -34.41 8.46
N GLY A 31 0.29 -33.39 8.30
CA GLY A 31 -0.01 -31.99 8.62
C GLY A 31 -0.18 -31.69 10.12
N LYS A 32 0.25 -32.60 11.00
CA LYS A 32 0.17 -32.41 12.46
C LYS A 32 1.32 -31.58 13.01
N VAL A 33 2.44 -31.51 12.30
CA VAL A 33 3.63 -30.73 12.64
C VAL A 33 4.07 -29.94 11.43
N LEU A 34 4.30 -28.63 11.62
CA LEU A 34 4.86 -27.75 10.61
C LEU A 34 6.37 -27.65 10.86
N LEU A 35 7.17 -28.07 9.87
CA LEU A 35 8.60 -27.87 9.88
C LEU A 35 8.97 -26.64 9.08
N LEU A 36 9.75 -25.77 9.69
CA LEU A 36 10.31 -24.59 9.06
C LEU A 36 11.79 -24.87 8.74
N PRO A 37 12.20 -24.93 7.46
CA PRO A 37 13.59 -25.19 7.11
C PRO A 37 14.48 -24.01 7.50
N ASN A 38 15.77 -24.27 7.74
CA ASN A 38 16.74 -23.24 8.17
C ASN A 38 16.96 -22.14 7.13
N ASN A 39 16.61 -22.38 5.88
CA ASN A 39 16.71 -21.42 4.77
C ASN A 39 15.38 -20.74 4.45
N LEU A 40 14.40 -20.78 5.36
CA LEU A 40 13.16 -20.05 5.21
C LEU A 40 13.36 -18.56 5.48
N TYR A 41 13.01 -17.73 4.51
CA TYR A 41 12.94 -16.28 4.65
C TYR A 41 11.49 -15.84 4.59
N ILE A 42 11.05 -15.08 5.57
CA ILE A 42 9.68 -14.56 5.63
C ILE A 42 9.73 -13.06 5.36
N TRP A 43 9.03 -12.63 4.33
CA TRP A 43 8.86 -11.23 3.98
C TRP A 43 7.42 -10.84 4.26
N ALA A 44 7.23 -9.77 4.99
CA ALA A 44 5.90 -9.31 5.36
C ALA A 44 5.79 -7.80 5.15
N THR A 45 4.60 -7.35 4.80
CA THR A 45 4.22 -5.94 4.78
C THR A 45 3.05 -5.74 5.74
N MET A 46 2.96 -4.58 6.33
CA MET A 46 1.85 -4.24 7.21
C MET A 46 1.41 -2.80 6.95
N ASN A 47 0.13 -2.53 7.17
CA ASN A 47 -0.37 -1.17 7.23
C ASN A 47 -0.13 -0.64 8.64
N THR A 48 0.69 0.41 8.76
CA THR A 48 1.01 1.01 10.05
C THR A 48 -0.13 1.84 10.61
N SER A 49 -1.03 2.34 9.76
CA SER A 49 -2.19 3.14 10.19
C SER A 49 -3.25 2.34 10.97
N ASP A 50 -3.30 1.02 10.80
CA ASP A 50 -4.29 0.16 11.47
C ASP A 50 -3.87 -0.25 12.90
N GLN A 51 -2.78 0.28 13.42
CA GLN A 51 -2.29 -0.01 14.78
C GLN A 51 -3.26 0.40 15.90
N SER A 52 -4.25 1.26 15.59
CA SER A 52 -5.27 1.65 16.56
C SER A 52 -6.17 0.50 17.01
N LEU A 53 -6.38 -0.51 16.16
CA LEU A 53 -7.23 -1.67 16.46
C LEU A 53 -6.46 -2.77 17.19
N PHE A 54 -5.26 -3.10 16.73
CA PHE A 54 -4.40 -4.13 17.30
C PHE A 54 -2.93 -3.69 17.20
N PRO A 55 -2.43 -2.90 18.16
CA PRO A 55 -1.05 -2.46 18.12
C PRO A 55 -0.11 -3.67 18.23
N ILE A 56 0.80 -3.78 17.29
CA ILE A 56 1.85 -4.81 17.35
C ILE A 56 2.79 -4.46 18.50
N ASP A 57 2.92 -5.38 19.44
CA ASP A 57 3.75 -5.17 20.62
C ASP A 57 5.25 -5.06 20.27
N SER A 58 6.01 -4.49 21.18
CA SER A 58 7.44 -4.29 20.99
C SER A 58 8.22 -5.61 20.96
N ALA A 59 7.71 -6.67 21.61
CA ALA A 59 8.33 -7.98 21.62
C ALA A 59 8.22 -8.66 20.24
N PHE A 60 7.10 -8.48 19.56
CA PHE A 60 6.93 -8.93 18.18
C PHE A 60 7.84 -8.13 17.23
N LYS A 61 7.84 -6.79 17.36
CA LYS A 61 8.66 -5.91 16.50
C LYS A 61 10.14 -6.26 16.55
N ARG A 62 10.68 -6.64 17.71
CA ARG A 62 12.10 -7.02 17.90
C ARG A 62 12.52 -8.31 17.19
N ARG A 63 11.58 -9.12 16.72
CA ARG A 63 11.86 -10.38 16.01
C ARG A 63 12.02 -10.20 14.50
N TRP A 64 11.86 -8.98 13.99
CA TRP A 64 11.90 -8.64 12.57
C TRP A 64 13.00 -7.64 12.28
N ASP A 65 13.66 -7.84 11.15
CA ASP A 65 14.54 -6.83 10.56
C ASP A 65 13.71 -5.88 9.73
N TRP A 66 13.57 -4.65 10.19
CA TRP A 66 12.73 -3.64 9.56
C TRP A 66 13.48 -2.96 8.43
N LYS A 67 12.84 -2.88 7.26
CA LYS A 67 13.34 -2.12 6.13
C LYS A 67 12.33 -1.06 5.73
N TYR A 68 12.73 0.19 5.86
CA TYR A 68 11.96 1.31 5.33
C TYR A 68 12.15 1.40 3.81
N ILE A 69 11.04 1.43 3.07
CA ILE A 69 11.02 1.64 1.62
C ILE A 69 10.47 3.04 1.37
N LYS A 70 11.38 3.95 1.02
CA LYS A 70 11.01 5.34 0.73
C LYS A 70 10.13 5.42 -0.51
N ILE A 71 9.11 6.29 -0.47
CA ILE A 71 8.37 6.70 -1.66
C ILE A 71 9.35 7.41 -2.59
N ALA A 72 9.47 6.92 -3.82
CA ALA A 72 10.40 7.43 -4.80
C ALA A 72 9.76 7.47 -6.20
N ASP A 73 10.38 8.25 -7.08
CA ASP A 73 10.05 8.25 -8.50
C ASP A 73 10.36 6.87 -9.11
N ALA A 74 9.38 6.28 -9.76
CA ALA A 74 9.56 5.03 -10.50
C ALA A 74 10.08 5.26 -11.94
N HIS A 75 10.29 6.52 -12.33
CA HIS A 75 10.77 6.91 -13.67
C HIS A 75 9.91 6.43 -14.84
N GLU A 76 8.61 6.17 -14.58
CA GLU A 76 7.65 5.76 -15.61
C GLU A 76 7.13 6.94 -16.45
N ASN A 77 7.46 8.18 -16.06
CA ASN A 77 7.04 9.43 -16.71
C ASN A 77 5.51 9.54 -16.86
N TRP A 78 4.78 9.19 -15.82
CA TRP A 78 3.33 9.28 -15.83
C TRP A 78 2.85 10.72 -15.75
N GLN A 79 1.75 10.99 -16.43
CA GLN A 79 1.12 12.31 -16.47
C GLN A 79 -0.36 12.22 -16.09
N ILE A 80 -0.82 13.23 -15.37
CA ILE A 80 -2.25 13.44 -15.11
C ILE A 80 -2.81 14.26 -16.27
N LYS A 81 -3.91 13.83 -16.88
CA LYS A 81 -4.60 14.57 -17.93
C LYS A 81 -5.97 14.99 -17.45
N VAL A 82 -6.18 16.32 -17.37
CA VAL A 82 -7.47 16.95 -17.03
C VAL A 82 -7.83 17.93 -18.15
N GLY A 83 -8.89 17.62 -18.87
CA GLY A 83 -9.28 18.39 -20.06
C GLY A 83 -8.16 18.42 -21.10
N THR A 84 -7.69 19.63 -21.44
CA THR A 84 -6.59 19.84 -22.39
C THR A 84 -5.21 19.96 -21.74
N LYS A 85 -5.16 19.98 -20.41
CA LYS A 85 -3.91 20.16 -19.64
C LYS A 85 -3.34 18.83 -19.19
N THR A 86 -2.00 18.78 -19.12
CA THR A 86 -1.25 17.66 -18.57
C THR A 86 -0.31 18.13 -17.47
N TYR A 87 -0.18 17.32 -16.43
CA TYR A 87 0.66 17.60 -15.28
C TYR A 87 1.53 16.39 -14.99
N ASP A 88 2.75 16.61 -14.52
CA ASP A 88 3.63 15.52 -14.11
C ASP A 88 3.10 14.83 -12.84
N TRP A 89 2.98 13.50 -12.88
CA TRP A 89 2.45 12.72 -11.76
C TRP A 89 3.37 12.75 -10.54
N TRP A 90 4.70 12.66 -10.75
CA TRP A 90 5.62 12.64 -9.64
C TRP A 90 5.72 13.97 -8.93
N GLN A 91 5.74 15.06 -9.68
CA GLN A 91 5.68 16.40 -9.09
C GLN A 91 4.40 16.61 -8.28
N PHE A 92 3.26 16.12 -8.78
CA PHE A 92 2.01 16.16 -8.02
C PHE A 92 2.13 15.34 -6.72
N VAL A 93 2.63 14.09 -6.77
CA VAL A 93 2.80 13.24 -5.57
C VAL A 93 3.70 13.92 -4.53
N GLN A 94 4.80 14.52 -4.96
CA GLN A 94 5.68 15.24 -4.03
C GLN A 94 4.98 16.43 -3.38
N ALA A 95 4.28 17.23 -4.17
CA ALA A 95 3.58 18.40 -3.66
C ALA A 95 2.45 18.03 -2.70
N ILE A 96 1.61 17.07 -3.08
CA ILE A 96 0.46 16.69 -2.25
C ILE A 96 0.90 16.01 -0.95
N ASN A 97 1.96 15.18 -0.97
CA ASN A 97 2.46 14.53 0.24
C ASN A 97 3.01 15.54 1.26
N TYR A 98 3.53 16.68 0.82
CA TYR A 98 3.87 17.75 1.74
C TYR A 98 2.65 18.23 2.53
N PHE A 99 1.53 18.47 1.85
CA PHE A 99 0.28 18.90 2.50
C PHE A 99 -0.35 17.79 3.35
N VAL A 100 -0.28 16.53 2.88
CA VAL A 100 -0.75 15.38 3.65
C VAL A 100 0.00 15.27 4.97
N PHE A 101 1.33 15.37 4.93
CA PHE A 101 2.15 15.32 6.14
C PHE A 101 1.88 16.52 7.06
N ASP A 102 1.73 17.70 6.50
CA ASP A 102 1.41 18.91 7.30
C ASP A 102 0.09 18.76 8.05
N ALA A 103 -0.93 18.24 7.38
CA ALA A 103 -2.25 18.03 7.98
C ALA A 103 -2.29 16.87 9.00
N THR A 104 -1.64 15.74 8.68
CA THR A 104 -1.80 14.49 9.45
C THR A 104 -0.66 14.25 10.45
N GLN A 105 0.48 14.92 10.28
CA GLN A 105 1.74 14.67 11.00
C GLN A 105 2.19 13.20 10.91
N SER A 106 1.80 12.51 9.83
CA SER A 106 2.11 11.10 9.59
C SER A 106 2.43 10.84 8.11
N GLU A 107 3.43 9.99 7.86
CA GLU A 107 3.76 9.52 6.52
C GLU A 107 2.85 8.39 6.05
N ASP A 108 2.06 7.79 6.94
CA ASP A 108 1.19 6.63 6.63
C ASP A 108 0.09 6.97 5.62
N LYS A 109 -0.29 8.26 5.55
CA LYS A 109 -1.30 8.76 4.62
C LYS A 109 -0.71 9.26 3.30
N ASN A 110 0.60 9.25 3.13
CA ASN A 110 1.26 9.71 1.92
C ASN A 110 0.94 8.80 0.72
N LEU A 111 0.81 9.42 -0.44
CA LEU A 111 0.60 8.71 -1.70
C LEU A 111 1.92 8.14 -2.21
N GLY A 112 1.93 6.84 -2.52
CA GLY A 112 3.02 6.22 -3.27
C GLY A 112 2.91 6.48 -4.78
N TYR A 113 4.01 6.29 -5.51
CA TYR A 113 4.03 6.49 -6.97
C TYR A 113 2.95 5.69 -7.69
N PHE A 114 2.71 4.44 -7.26
CA PHE A 114 1.72 3.53 -7.87
C PHE A 114 0.32 3.61 -7.26
N PHE A 115 0.02 4.66 -6.52
CA PHE A 115 -1.30 4.87 -5.91
C PHE A 115 -2.42 4.91 -6.96
N ALA A 116 -2.19 5.61 -8.08
CA ALA A 116 -3.04 5.56 -9.26
C ALA A 116 -2.28 4.89 -10.41
N LYS A 117 -2.93 3.97 -11.12
CA LYS A 117 -2.31 3.27 -12.25
C LYS A 117 -2.59 4.01 -13.55
N ALA A 118 -1.52 4.42 -14.24
CA ALA A 118 -1.62 5.02 -15.56
C ALA A 118 -1.90 3.96 -16.63
N LYS A 119 -2.66 4.34 -17.66
CA LYS A 119 -2.78 3.61 -18.93
C LYS A 119 -2.07 4.43 -20.00
N ASP A 120 -1.16 3.81 -20.70
CA ASP A 120 -0.32 4.48 -21.71
C ASP A 120 0.37 5.75 -21.17
N ARG A 121 0.88 5.66 -19.92
CA ARG A 121 1.51 6.74 -19.14
C ARG A 121 0.56 7.88 -18.76
N ILE A 122 -0.73 7.75 -18.99
CA ILE A 122 -1.73 8.77 -18.67
C ILE A 122 -2.65 8.29 -17.56
N ILE A 123 -2.76 9.09 -16.52
CA ILE A 123 -3.80 9.02 -15.51
C ILE A 123 -4.89 9.99 -15.98
N ASN A 124 -6.00 9.47 -16.46
CA ASN A 124 -7.11 10.30 -16.93
C ASN A 124 -7.87 10.95 -15.76
N ALA A 125 -8.69 11.95 -16.05
CA ALA A 125 -9.44 12.69 -15.05
C ALA A 125 -10.33 11.79 -14.18
N GLU A 126 -10.99 10.79 -14.78
CA GLU A 126 -11.85 9.86 -14.06
C GLU A 126 -11.06 9.05 -13.01
N THR A 127 -9.93 8.46 -13.41
CA THR A 127 -9.06 7.72 -12.48
C THR A 127 -8.47 8.65 -11.41
N PHE A 128 -8.09 9.86 -11.80
CA PHE A 128 -7.53 10.83 -10.88
C PHE A 128 -8.55 11.26 -9.83
N VAL A 129 -9.77 11.64 -10.23
CA VAL A 129 -10.82 12.06 -9.31
C VAL A 129 -11.30 10.90 -8.45
N SER A 130 -11.62 9.75 -9.06
CA SER A 130 -12.22 8.62 -8.34
C SER A 130 -11.27 7.91 -7.37
N LYS A 131 -9.96 7.98 -7.58
CA LYS A 131 -8.97 7.36 -6.68
C LYS A 131 -8.23 8.37 -5.84
N VAL A 132 -7.60 9.35 -6.48
CA VAL A 132 -6.66 10.24 -5.78
C VAL A 132 -7.42 11.32 -5.02
N ILE A 133 -8.29 12.06 -5.71
CA ILE A 133 -9.07 13.12 -5.05
C ILE A 133 -10.02 12.53 -4.01
N PHE A 134 -10.66 11.40 -4.33
CA PHE A 134 -11.55 10.71 -3.40
C PHE A 134 -10.80 10.33 -2.11
N TYR A 135 -9.63 9.69 -2.21
CA TYR A 135 -8.81 9.34 -1.06
C TYR A 135 -8.39 10.56 -0.24
N LEU A 136 -7.84 11.57 -0.91
CA LEU A 136 -7.44 12.80 -0.23
C LEU A 136 -8.60 13.47 0.50
N TYR A 137 -9.75 13.52 -0.14
CA TYR A 137 -10.95 14.17 0.41
C TYR A 137 -11.53 13.38 1.59
N THR A 138 -11.71 12.04 1.45
CA THR A 138 -12.43 11.20 2.43
C THR A 138 -11.54 10.66 3.55
N ASP A 139 -10.31 10.26 3.24
CA ASP A 139 -9.45 9.51 4.17
C ASP A 139 -8.33 10.36 4.77
N VAL A 140 -8.02 11.51 4.14
CA VAL A 140 -6.97 12.39 4.63
C VAL A 140 -7.56 13.65 5.23
N PHE A 141 -8.14 14.53 4.42
CA PHE A 141 -8.51 15.87 4.87
C PHE A 141 -9.83 15.97 5.62
N LYS A 142 -10.74 15.01 5.44
CA LYS A 142 -12.01 15.00 6.17
C LYS A 142 -11.83 14.94 7.69
N ASP A 143 -10.90 14.11 8.17
CA ASP A 143 -10.71 13.88 9.60
C ASP A 143 -9.73 14.90 10.23
N TYR A 144 -8.87 15.50 9.43
CA TYR A 144 -7.84 16.45 9.89
C TYR A 144 -8.16 17.92 9.61
N GLY A 145 -9.36 18.15 9.07
CA GLY A 145 -9.79 19.46 8.61
C GLY A 145 -9.23 19.79 7.23
N PHE A 146 -10.00 20.52 6.45
CA PHE A 146 -9.55 21.06 5.17
C PHE A 146 -8.63 22.26 5.41
N SER A 147 -7.51 22.03 6.10
CA SER A 147 -6.54 23.08 6.37
C SER A 147 -5.79 23.43 5.08
N GLY A 148 -5.77 24.71 4.76
CA GLY A 148 -5.11 25.21 3.56
C GLY A 148 -6.04 25.33 2.35
N ASP A 149 -5.46 25.72 1.22
CA ASP A 149 -6.21 26.06 0.00
C ASP A 149 -6.43 24.88 -0.95
N ILE A 150 -6.23 23.64 -0.50
CA ILE A 150 -6.24 22.45 -1.38
C ILE A 150 -7.64 22.17 -1.95
N PHE A 151 -8.68 22.33 -1.15
CA PHE A 151 -10.07 22.09 -1.53
C PHE A 151 -10.92 23.37 -1.44
N LYS A 152 -10.35 24.48 -1.88
CA LYS A 152 -11.06 25.74 -2.01
C LYS A 152 -11.42 26.02 -3.46
N GLY A 153 -12.64 26.46 -3.65
CA GLY A 153 -13.12 26.96 -4.93
C GLY A 153 -12.56 28.35 -5.27
N VAL A 154 -12.88 28.81 -6.45
CA VAL A 154 -12.40 30.11 -6.99
C VAL A 154 -12.81 31.31 -6.08
N ASN A 155 -13.89 31.17 -5.32
CA ASN A 155 -14.43 32.19 -4.43
C ASN A 155 -14.06 31.94 -2.95
N ASP A 156 -13.04 31.16 -2.66
CA ASP A 156 -12.67 30.76 -1.30
C ASP A 156 -13.71 29.87 -0.59
N ASP A 157 -14.72 29.40 -1.32
CA ASP A 157 -15.75 28.48 -0.80
C ASP A 157 -15.16 27.07 -0.64
N GLU A 158 -15.59 26.36 0.40
CA GLU A 158 -15.23 24.96 0.59
C GLU A 158 -15.81 24.09 -0.54
N MET A 159 -14.95 23.34 -1.20
CA MET A 159 -15.38 22.42 -2.25
C MET A 159 -15.99 21.15 -1.63
N THR A 160 -17.14 20.78 -2.11
CA THR A 160 -17.71 19.45 -1.84
C THR A 160 -17.16 18.44 -2.85
N PHE A 161 -17.19 17.14 -2.54
CA PHE A 161 -16.73 16.13 -3.49
C PHE A 161 -17.50 16.16 -4.82
N GLN A 162 -18.77 16.55 -4.77
CA GLN A 162 -19.58 16.74 -5.97
C GLN A 162 -19.04 17.83 -6.91
N SER A 163 -18.30 18.82 -6.38
CA SER A 163 -17.71 19.91 -7.19
C SER A 163 -16.64 19.44 -8.18
N PHE A 164 -16.16 18.20 -8.05
CA PHE A 164 -15.23 17.60 -9.02
C PHE A 164 -15.90 16.95 -10.22
N TYR A 165 -17.24 17.05 -10.31
CA TYR A 165 -18.01 16.45 -11.38
C TYR A 165 -18.92 17.50 -12.05
N ASN A 166 -19.00 17.41 -13.38
CA ASN A 166 -19.96 18.16 -14.17
C ASN A 166 -21.40 17.65 -13.95
N ALA A 167 -22.37 18.38 -14.45
CA ALA A 167 -23.79 18.00 -14.36
C ALA A 167 -24.13 16.66 -15.05
N ASP A 168 -23.34 16.25 -16.03
CA ASP A 168 -23.46 14.95 -16.71
C ASP A 168 -22.75 13.78 -16.00
N GLY A 169 -22.14 14.06 -14.84
CA GLY A 169 -21.38 13.07 -14.06
C GLY A 169 -19.96 12.81 -14.55
N SER A 170 -19.48 13.52 -15.56
CA SER A 170 -18.07 13.45 -15.96
C SER A 170 -17.19 14.28 -15.02
N PRO A 171 -15.95 13.85 -14.75
CA PRO A 171 -14.99 14.67 -13.99
C PRO A 171 -14.66 15.98 -14.72
N CYS A 172 -14.57 17.09 -13.99
CA CYS A 172 -14.22 18.40 -14.52
C CYS A 172 -12.75 18.75 -14.30
#